data_c8c40c776bf49d50031323541ed3acb1
#
_entry.id   c8c40c776bf49d50031323541ed3acb1
#
_cell.length_a   1.000
_cell.length_b   1.000
_cell.length_c   1.000
_cell.angle_alpha   90.00
_cell.angle_beta   90.00
_cell.angle_gamma   90.00
#
_symmetry.space_group_name_H-M   'P 1'
#
loop_
_entity.id
_entity.type
_entity.pdbx_description
1 polymer ?
#
loop_
_entity_poly.entity_id
_entity_poly.type
_entity_poly.pdbx_seq_one_letter_code
_entity_poly.pdbx_strand_id
1 'polypeptide(L)'
;MKSVFLEEMAVLLKKMDNYRIIYHIRPDGDCIGSAYALALSLKSIGKKCKVTGEYPVPDAHISMTSKVLSDDIDDPVNIAIDSGSPDRLGIFENEQYTFCIDHHLDNSVIADYKYIEEDAGACSEIILKLIKLMGVTVTKDIADLLYMALVTDTMCFRTYDTTQQSFLTAAELAGYGADIAGIGRRNMFIKSKRRIALEELLKKSFHFSVYTAAKTARARTFNRTCTDSEPQFST
;
A
#
# COMPACT_ATOMS: atom_id res chain seq x y z
N MET A 1 -5.01 -9.22 23.24
CA MET A 1 -5.11 -9.23 21.77
C MET A 1 -6.29 -10.09 21.37
N LYS A 2 -7.27 -9.53 20.67
CA LYS A 2 -8.46 -10.21 20.18
C LYS A 2 -8.53 -10.02 18.67
N SER A 3 -8.55 -11.13 17.90
CA SER A 3 -8.96 -11.06 16.50
C SER A 3 -10.46 -10.77 16.46
N VAL A 4 -10.88 -9.77 15.71
CA VAL A 4 -12.26 -9.32 15.63
C VAL A 4 -12.76 -9.40 14.19
N PHE A 5 -14.07 -9.51 14.02
CA PHE A 5 -14.70 -9.33 12.71
C PHE A 5 -14.71 -7.84 12.33
N LEU A 6 -14.70 -7.56 11.04
CA LEU A 6 -14.66 -6.18 10.55
C LEU A 6 -15.90 -5.37 10.98
N GLU A 7 -17.05 -6.02 11.11
CA GLU A 7 -18.29 -5.44 11.65
C GLU A 7 -18.13 -4.99 13.10
N GLU A 8 -17.49 -5.82 13.95
CA GLU A 8 -17.20 -5.46 15.34
C GLU A 8 -16.26 -4.25 15.41
N MET A 9 -15.22 -4.23 14.57
CA MET A 9 -14.30 -3.10 14.48
C MET A 9 -15.02 -1.82 14.06
N ALA A 10 -15.92 -1.88 13.07
CA ALA A 10 -16.74 -0.75 12.65
C ALA A 10 -17.59 -0.17 13.79
N VAL A 11 -18.18 -1.02 14.61
CA VAL A 11 -18.96 -0.61 15.80
C VAL A 11 -18.06 0.08 16.83
N LEU A 12 -16.88 -0.48 17.10
CA LEU A 12 -15.92 0.08 18.07
C LEU A 12 -15.40 1.44 17.61
N LEU A 13 -15.04 1.58 16.33
CA LEU A 13 -14.59 2.85 15.76
C LEU A 13 -15.68 3.94 15.79
N LYS A 14 -16.94 3.58 15.66
CA LYS A 14 -18.04 4.55 15.82
C LYS A 14 -18.24 4.97 17.29
N LYS A 15 -17.92 4.12 18.24
CA LYS A 15 -18.12 4.33 19.67
C LYS A 15 -17.03 5.16 20.30
N MET A 16 -15.76 4.96 19.91
CA MET A 16 -14.59 5.65 20.45
C MET A 16 -14.35 6.99 19.73
N ASP A 17 -13.35 7.75 20.16
CA ASP A 17 -12.93 9.04 19.60
C ASP A 17 -11.43 9.28 19.81
N ASN A 18 -10.90 10.43 19.38
CA ASN A 18 -9.50 10.84 19.55
C ASN A 18 -8.50 9.89 18.89
N TYR A 19 -8.66 9.62 17.59
CA TYR A 19 -7.83 8.65 16.87
C TYR A 19 -6.48 9.21 16.47
N ARG A 20 -5.40 8.51 16.83
CA ARG A 20 -4.08 8.69 16.23
C ARG A 20 -3.80 7.50 15.30
N ILE A 21 -3.87 7.76 14.00
CA ILE A 21 -3.63 6.75 12.97
C ILE A 21 -2.17 6.82 12.59
N ILE A 22 -1.46 5.71 12.78
CA ILE A 22 -0.01 5.62 12.62
C ILE A 22 0.30 4.74 11.43
N TYR A 23 0.99 5.33 10.42
CA TYR A 23 1.49 4.64 9.25
C TYR A 23 2.97 4.26 9.41
N HIS A 24 3.44 3.29 8.63
CA HIS A 24 4.77 2.71 8.77
C HIS A 24 5.91 3.63 8.28
N ILE A 25 7.15 3.32 8.69
CA ILE A 25 8.37 3.96 8.19
C ILE A 25 8.54 3.72 6.70
N ARG A 26 9.17 4.69 5.98
CA ARG A 26 9.28 4.69 4.51
C ARG A 26 7.91 4.52 3.85
N PRO A 27 6.97 5.42 4.17
CA PRO A 27 5.58 5.26 3.79
C PRO A 27 5.42 5.18 2.28
N ASP A 28 4.59 4.26 1.84
CA ASP A 28 4.15 4.10 0.45
C ASP A 28 2.74 4.65 0.24
N GLY A 29 2.17 4.39 -0.92
CA GLY A 29 0.83 4.90 -1.22
C GLY A 29 -0.27 4.14 -0.52
N ASP A 30 -0.08 2.84 -0.17
CA ASP A 30 -1.13 2.09 0.51
C ASP A 30 -1.28 2.55 1.96
N CYS A 31 -0.20 2.56 2.73
CA CYS A 31 -0.29 3.01 4.11
C CYS A 31 -0.79 4.47 4.23
N ILE A 32 -0.34 5.37 3.34
CA ILE A 32 -0.78 6.77 3.33
C ILE A 32 -2.24 6.88 2.90
N GLY A 33 -2.62 6.25 1.79
CA GLY A 33 -3.99 6.33 1.27
C GLY A 33 -5.01 5.73 2.23
N SER A 34 -4.70 4.58 2.81
CA SER A 34 -5.52 3.89 3.80
C SER A 34 -5.68 4.69 5.09
N ALA A 35 -4.58 5.24 5.65
CA ALA A 35 -4.61 6.06 6.87
C ALA A 35 -5.43 7.33 6.68
N TYR A 36 -5.19 8.08 5.60
CA TYR A 36 -5.88 9.34 5.36
C TYR A 36 -7.35 9.14 4.95
N ALA A 37 -7.69 8.07 4.21
CA ALA A 37 -9.07 7.73 3.89
C ALA A 37 -9.87 7.36 5.15
N LEU A 38 -9.28 6.58 6.07
CA LEU A 38 -9.88 6.26 7.35
C LEU A 38 -10.09 7.52 8.20
N ALA A 39 -9.07 8.39 8.30
CA ALA A 39 -9.17 9.66 9.03
C ALA A 39 -10.29 10.54 8.47
N LEU A 40 -10.37 10.70 7.14
CA LEU A 40 -11.41 11.51 6.50
C LEU A 40 -12.81 10.95 6.82
N SER A 41 -12.94 9.64 6.80
CA SER A 41 -14.18 8.95 7.10
C SER A 41 -14.62 9.11 8.55
N LEU A 42 -13.70 8.96 9.50
CA LEU A 42 -13.98 9.16 10.92
C LEU A 42 -14.32 10.62 11.22
N LYS A 43 -13.61 11.57 10.60
CA LYS A 43 -13.93 13.02 10.75
C LYS A 43 -15.32 13.36 10.20
N SER A 44 -15.75 12.70 9.12
CA SER A 44 -17.09 12.94 8.55
C SER A 44 -18.26 12.56 9.48
N ILE A 45 -17.98 11.69 10.46
CA ILE A 45 -18.93 11.32 11.52
C ILE A 45 -18.61 11.98 12.88
N GLY A 46 -17.85 13.08 12.84
CA GLY A 46 -17.58 13.94 14.00
C GLY A 46 -16.47 13.46 14.93
N LYS A 47 -15.62 12.52 14.50
CA LYS A 47 -14.49 12.04 15.30
C LYS A 47 -13.26 12.92 15.13
N LYS A 48 -12.48 13.09 16.18
CA LYS A 48 -11.17 13.74 16.12
C LYS A 48 -10.12 12.75 15.64
N CYS A 49 -9.33 13.15 14.64
CA CYS A 49 -8.30 12.30 14.05
C CYS A 49 -7.01 13.06 13.79
N LYS A 50 -5.89 12.37 14.03
CA LYS A 50 -4.54 12.79 13.63
C LYS A 50 -3.86 11.63 12.93
N VAL A 51 -3.36 11.87 11.71
CA VAL A 51 -2.53 10.91 10.99
C VAL A 51 -1.07 11.28 11.19
N THR A 52 -0.22 10.31 11.53
CA THR A 52 1.20 10.54 11.81
C THR A 52 2.05 9.32 11.48
N GLY A 53 3.34 9.51 11.35
CA GLY A 53 4.38 8.49 11.22
C GLY A 53 5.73 9.14 11.48
N GLU A 54 6.79 8.36 11.60
CA GLU A 54 8.16 8.87 11.79
C GLU A 54 8.65 9.68 10.59
N TYR A 55 8.34 9.20 9.38
CA TYR A 55 8.74 9.86 8.14
C TYR A 55 7.61 10.74 7.60
N PRO A 56 7.95 11.84 6.92
CA PRO A 56 6.94 12.70 6.29
C PRO A 56 6.23 11.98 5.15
N VAL A 57 5.01 12.42 4.86
CA VAL A 57 4.28 11.99 3.66
C VAL A 57 5.11 12.29 2.41
N PRO A 58 5.31 11.30 1.50
CA PRO A 58 6.03 11.52 0.27
C PRO A 58 5.43 12.65 -0.58
N ASP A 59 6.29 13.46 -1.23
CA ASP A 59 5.87 14.62 -2.06
C ASP A 59 4.78 14.27 -3.07
N ALA A 60 4.82 13.05 -3.62
CA ALA A 60 3.85 12.57 -4.61
C ALA A 60 2.42 12.48 -4.06
N HIS A 61 2.24 12.38 -2.74
CA HIS A 61 0.96 12.15 -2.07
C HIS A 61 0.46 13.39 -1.30
N ILE A 62 1.30 14.42 -1.11
CA ILE A 62 0.96 15.63 -0.32
C ILE A 62 -0.32 16.29 -0.84
N SER A 63 -0.49 16.42 -2.15
CA SER A 63 -1.67 17.10 -2.72
C SER A 63 -3.00 16.42 -2.37
N MET A 64 -2.98 15.12 -2.09
CA MET A 64 -4.17 14.34 -1.75
C MET A 64 -4.41 14.34 -0.23
N THR A 65 -3.34 14.33 0.56
CA THR A 65 -3.41 14.26 2.01
C THR A 65 -3.60 15.61 2.70
N SER A 66 -3.17 16.72 2.06
CA SER A 66 -3.26 18.08 2.62
C SER A 66 -4.69 18.55 2.92
N LYS A 67 -5.70 17.88 2.38
CA LYS A 67 -7.12 18.15 2.66
C LYS A 67 -7.56 17.61 4.04
N VAL A 68 -6.81 16.70 4.63
CA VAL A 68 -7.12 16.12 5.94
C VAL A 68 -6.35 16.86 7.01
N LEU A 69 -7.02 17.82 7.63
CA LEU A 69 -6.44 18.58 8.72
C LEU A 69 -6.31 17.71 9.98
N SER A 70 -5.16 17.79 10.65
CA SER A 70 -4.95 17.13 11.94
C SER A 70 -5.70 17.86 13.04
N ASP A 71 -6.34 17.08 13.91
CA ASP A 71 -6.91 17.64 15.15
C ASP A 71 -5.86 17.61 16.25
N ASP A 72 -6.06 18.47 17.24
CA ASP A 72 -5.34 18.40 18.52
C ASP A 72 -6.04 17.35 19.39
N ILE A 73 -5.30 16.31 19.78
CA ILE A 73 -5.84 15.16 20.51
C ILE A 73 -4.95 14.80 21.70
N ASP A 74 -5.58 14.68 22.86
CA ASP A 74 -5.00 14.18 24.09
C ASP A 74 -5.46 12.73 24.31
N ASP A 75 -4.61 11.89 24.94
CA ASP A 75 -4.91 10.49 25.24
C ASP A 75 -5.47 9.71 24.03
N PRO A 76 -4.66 9.51 22.99
CA PRO A 76 -5.15 9.01 21.72
C PRO A 76 -5.48 7.52 21.74
N VAL A 77 -6.55 7.16 21.04
CA VAL A 77 -6.80 5.80 20.59
C VAL A 77 -5.91 5.49 19.38
N ASN A 78 -4.84 4.72 19.57
CA ASN A 78 -3.88 4.42 18.53
C ASN A 78 -4.38 3.35 17.57
N ILE A 79 -4.24 3.62 16.27
CA ILE A 79 -4.52 2.69 15.17
C ILE A 79 -3.23 2.46 14.39
N ALA A 80 -2.70 1.24 14.38
CA ALA A 80 -1.66 0.82 13.44
C ALA A 80 -2.32 0.42 12.12
N ILE A 81 -1.85 1.00 11.01
CA ILE A 81 -2.39 0.72 9.70
C ILE A 81 -1.30 0.27 8.74
N ASP A 82 -1.58 -0.79 8.00
CA ASP A 82 -0.70 -1.31 6.95
C ASP A 82 0.73 -1.55 7.45
N SER A 83 0.87 -2.22 8.60
CA SER A 83 2.17 -2.46 9.25
C SER A 83 2.25 -3.89 9.75
N GLY A 84 3.07 -4.72 9.09
CA GLY A 84 3.23 -6.14 9.43
C GLY A 84 3.97 -6.39 10.74
N SER A 85 4.74 -5.43 11.26
CA SER A 85 5.55 -5.60 12.47
C SER A 85 5.76 -4.29 13.24
N PRO A 86 6.03 -4.35 14.57
CA PRO A 86 6.23 -3.16 15.39
C PRO A 86 7.38 -2.27 14.93
N ASP A 87 8.50 -2.85 14.48
CA ASP A 87 9.67 -2.11 14.01
C ASP A 87 9.35 -1.23 12.77
N ARG A 88 8.34 -1.62 11.99
CA ARG A 88 7.85 -0.79 10.89
C ARG A 88 7.11 0.47 11.35
N LEU A 89 6.69 0.54 12.60
CA LEU A 89 6.05 1.73 13.16
C LEU A 89 7.09 2.78 13.65
N GLY A 90 8.39 2.48 13.57
CA GLY A 90 9.49 3.39 13.88
C GLY A 90 9.45 3.88 15.33
N ILE A 91 9.50 5.21 15.54
CA ILE A 91 9.47 5.78 16.90
C ILE A 91 8.22 5.42 17.70
N PHE A 92 7.19 4.91 17.05
CA PHE A 92 5.93 4.47 17.66
C PHE A 92 5.88 2.96 17.96
N GLU A 93 6.99 2.21 17.75
CA GLU A 93 7.02 0.74 17.91
C GLU A 93 6.58 0.23 19.29
N ASN A 94 6.83 1.03 20.34
CA ASN A 94 6.53 0.67 21.73
C ASN A 94 5.21 1.30 22.27
N GLU A 95 4.42 1.91 21.39
CA GLU A 95 3.12 2.46 21.77
C GLU A 95 2.10 1.33 22.02
N GLN A 96 1.09 1.63 22.83
CA GLN A 96 -0.06 0.74 22.97
C GLN A 96 -1.05 1.00 21.83
N TYR A 97 -1.41 -0.05 21.11
CA TYR A 97 -2.37 0.03 20.02
C TYR A 97 -3.73 -0.53 20.42
N THR A 98 -4.77 0.26 20.24
CA THR A 98 -6.15 -0.23 20.38
C THR A 98 -6.57 -1.01 19.14
N PHE A 99 -6.20 -0.52 17.95
CA PHE A 99 -6.53 -1.18 16.68
C PHE A 99 -5.29 -1.45 15.83
N CYS A 100 -5.31 -2.60 15.13
CA CYS A 100 -4.40 -2.90 14.03
C CYS A 100 -5.22 -3.40 12.83
N ILE A 101 -5.06 -2.76 11.68
CA ILE A 101 -5.73 -3.09 10.43
C ILE A 101 -4.65 -3.28 9.37
N ASP A 102 -4.57 -4.48 8.79
CA ASP A 102 -3.47 -4.84 7.92
C ASP A 102 -3.84 -5.99 6.97
N HIS A 103 -3.03 -6.21 5.94
CA HIS A 103 -3.15 -7.32 5.02
C HIS A 103 -1.88 -8.20 4.95
N HIS A 104 -0.83 -7.86 5.68
CA HIS A 104 0.41 -8.65 5.69
C HIS A 104 0.25 -9.99 6.39
N LEU A 105 0.75 -11.08 5.77
CA LEU A 105 0.63 -12.47 6.22
C LEU A 105 1.11 -12.69 7.66
N ASP A 106 2.31 -12.22 8.00
CA ASP A 106 2.94 -12.47 9.30
C ASP A 106 2.86 -11.25 10.23
N ASN A 107 1.67 -10.67 10.38
CA ASN A 107 1.52 -9.48 11.20
C ASN A 107 1.77 -9.76 12.70
N SER A 108 2.80 -9.13 13.26
CA SER A 108 3.23 -9.27 14.66
C SER A 108 2.93 -8.05 15.55
N VAL A 109 2.25 -7.01 15.03
CA VAL A 109 1.82 -5.84 15.81
C VAL A 109 0.85 -6.29 16.91
N ILE A 110 1.10 -5.85 18.15
CA ILE A 110 0.22 -6.15 19.29
C ILE A 110 -0.81 -5.02 19.41
N ALA A 111 -2.09 -5.38 19.35
CA ALA A 111 -3.21 -4.47 19.53
C ALA A 111 -4.34 -5.15 20.32
N ASP A 112 -5.22 -4.35 20.96
CA ASP A 112 -6.39 -4.87 21.67
C ASP A 112 -7.34 -5.56 20.68
N TYR A 113 -7.60 -4.90 19.52
CA TYR A 113 -8.44 -5.38 18.44
C TYR A 113 -7.65 -5.42 17.15
N LYS A 114 -7.58 -6.59 16.52
CA LYS A 114 -6.77 -6.82 15.34
C LYS A 114 -7.63 -7.43 14.22
N TYR A 115 -7.55 -6.84 13.03
CA TYR A 115 -8.13 -7.38 11.80
C TYR A 115 -7.07 -7.48 10.71
N ILE A 116 -6.84 -8.69 10.23
CA ILE A 116 -5.89 -8.98 9.15
C ILE A 116 -6.65 -9.74 8.06
N GLU A 117 -6.51 -9.30 6.81
CA GLU A 117 -7.06 -9.95 5.63
C GLU A 117 -5.96 -10.23 4.62
N GLU A 118 -5.32 -11.38 4.75
CA GLU A 118 -4.13 -11.78 3.97
C GLU A 118 -4.40 -11.91 2.47
N ASP A 119 -5.64 -12.17 2.09
CA ASP A 119 -6.07 -12.27 0.68
C ASP A 119 -6.38 -10.91 0.03
N ALA A 120 -6.32 -9.81 0.79
CA ALA A 120 -6.51 -8.48 0.24
C ALA A 120 -5.27 -8.03 -0.52
N GLY A 121 -5.46 -7.54 -1.74
CA GLY A 121 -4.37 -7.02 -2.58
C GLY A 121 -3.78 -5.69 -2.09
N ALA A 122 -4.42 -5.05 -1.10
CA ALA A 122 -3.98 -3.82 -0.45
C ALA A 122 -4.80 -3.57 0.82
N CYS A 123 -4.26 -2.89 1.81
CA CYS A 123 -4.97 -2.48 3.03
C CYS A 123 -6.20 -1.59 2.70
N SER A 124 -6.13 -0.82 1.63
CA SER A 124 -7.24 0.02 1.15
C SER A 124 -8.53 -0.74 0.84
N GLU A 125 -8.46 -2.01 0.44
CA GLU A 125 -9.64 -2.86 0.23
C GLU A 125 -10.38 -3.10 1.54
N ILE A 126 -9.63 -3.32 2.61
CA ILE A 126 -10.15 -3.50 3.98
C ILE A 126 -10.78 -2.19 4.46
N ILE A 127 -10.08 -1.08 4.25
CA ILE A 127 -10.56 0.25 4.67
C ILE A 127 -11.85 0.63 3.95
N LEU A 128 -12.00 0.33 2.66
CA LEU A 128 -13.25 0.57 1.94
C LEU A 128 -14.42 -0.21 2.55
N LYS A 129 -14.21 -1.50 2.84
CA LYS A 129 -15.21 -2.35 3.52
C LYS A 129 -15.60 -1.76 4.88
N LEU A 130 -14.60 -1.35 5.66
CA LEU A 130 -14.78 -0.79 7.00
C LEU A 130 -15.60 0.52 6.96
N ILE A 131 -15.28 1.43 6.04
CA ILE A 131 -16.00 2.69 5.83
C ILE A 131 -17.48 2.43 5.52
N LYS A 132 -17.75 1.46 4.65
CA LYS A 132 -19.13 1.06 4.29
C LYS A 132 -19.87 0.47 5.49
N LEU A 133 -19.22 -0.39 6.29
CA LEU A 133 -19.79 -0.97 7.53
C LEU A 133 -20.06 0.10 8.60
N MET A 134 -19.26 1.14 8.65
CA MET A 134 -19.55 2.30 9.52
C MET A 134 -20.75 3.12 9.04
N GLY A 135 -21.23 2.90 7.81
CA GLY A 135 -22.32 3.67 7.20
C GLY A 135 -21.87 5.07 6.75
N VAL A 136 -20.58 5.25 6.50
CA VAL A 136 -20.01 6.52 6.03
C VAL A 136 -20.11 6.60 4.51
N THR A 137 -20.51 7.76 4.02
CA THR A 137 -20.55 8.04 2.58
C THR A 137 -19.14 8.16 2.03
N VAL A 138 -18.79 7.34 1.04
CA VAL A 138 -17.52 7.42 0.33
C VAL A 138 -17.57 8.63 -0.61
N THR A 139 -16.83 9.67 -0.26
CA THR A 139 -16.69 10.87 -1.10
C THR A 139 -15.61 10.66 -2.15
N LYS A 140 -15.56 11.54 -3.16
CA LYS A 140 -14.48 11.51 -4.16
C LYS A 140 -13.08 11.55 -3.51
N ASP A 141 -12.88 12.37 -2.49
CA ASP A 141 -11.56 12.49 -1.84
C ASP A 141 -11.18 11.19 -1.12
N ILE A 142 -12.12 10.50 -0.47
CA ILE A 142 -11.91 9.17 0.11
C ILE A 142 -11.61 8.16 -0.99
N ALA A 143 -12.37 8.19 -2.08
CA ALA A 143 -12.17 7.28 -3.21
C ALA A 143 -10.82 7.49 -3.91
N ASP A 144 -10.37 8.73 -4.07
CA ASP A 144 -9.06 9.05 -4.63
C ASP A 144 -7.93 8.49 -3.77
N LEU A 145 -8.00 8.64 -2.42
CA LEU A 145 -7.00 8.10 -1.48
C LEU A 145 -6.95 6.58 -1.52
N LEU A 146 -8.11 5.91 -1.46
CA LEU A 146 -8.17 4.45 -1.51
C LEU A 146 -7.73 3.89 -2.87
N TYR A 147 -8.05 4.57 -3.97
CA TYR A 147 -7.58 4.16 -5.29
C TYR A 147 -6.07 4.34 -5.46
N MET A 148 -5.50 5.42 -4.93
CA MET A 148 -4.06 5.61 -4.88
C MET A 148 -3.39 4.48 -4.10
N ALA A 149 -3.92 4.14 -2.94
CA ALA A 149 -3.46 3.03 -2.12
C ALA A 149 -3.44 1.71 -2.90
N LEU A 150 -4.58 1.33 -3.46
CA LEU A 150 -4.74 0.11 -4.24
C LEU A 150 -3.76 0.00 -5.41
N VAL A 151 -3.60 1.05 -6.21
CA VAL A 151 -2.73 1.00 -7.40
C VAL A 151 -1.25 1.05 -7.07
N THR A 152 -0.87 1.61 -5.92
CA THR A 152 0.55 1.59 -5.50
C THR A 152 0.97 0.22 -5.05
N ASP A 153 0.19 -0.45 -4.23
CA ASP A 153 0.52 -1.77 -3.70
C ASP A 153 0.42 -2.87 -4.76
N THR A 154 -0.63 -2.86 -5.55
CA THR A 154 -0.78 -3.79 -6.68
C THR A 154 0.11 -3.45 -7.89
N MET A 155 0.97 -2.42 -7.81
CA MET A 155 1.73 -1.90 -8.96
C MET A 155 0.84 -1.73 -10.21
N CYS A 156 -0.34 -1.13 -10.03
CA CYS A 156 -1.39 -1.02 -11.03
C CYS A 156 -1.82 -2.38 -11.59
N PHE A 157 -2.22 -3.26 -10.68
CA PHE A 157 -2.77 -4.60 -10.97
C PHE A 157 -1.78 -5.55 -11.66
N ARG A 158 -0.49 -5.50 -11.27
CA ARG A 158 0.58 -6.32 -11.87
C ARG A 158 1.36 -7.17 -10.86
N THR A 159 1.04 -7.07 -9.57
CA THR A 159 1.59 -7.95 -8.54
C THR A 159 0.83 -9.26 -8.48
N TYR A 160 1.44 -10.27 -7.87
CA TYR A 160 0.78 -11.57 -7.65
C TYR A 160 -0.38 -11.49 -6.65
N ASP A 161 -0.38 -10.48 -5.77
CA ASP A 161 -1.42 -10.24 -4.78
C ASP A 161 -2.67 -9.56 -5.37
N THR A 162 -2.63 -9.21 -6.67
CA THR A 162 -3.79 -8.67 -7.38
C THR A 162 -4.84 -9.76 -7.57
N THR A 163 -6.01 -9.56 -6.97
CA THR A 163 -7.13 -10.51 -6.99
C THR A 163 -8.33 -9.96 -7.80
N GLN A 164 -9.35 -10.79 -8.00
CA GLN A 164 -10.64 -10.33 -8.52
C GLN A 164 -11.20 -9.18 -7.66
N GLN A 165 -11.03 -9.27 -6.33
CA GLN A 165 -11.50 -8.24 -5.40
C GLN A 165 -10.82 -6.90 -5.64
N SER A 166 -9.53 -6.89 -5.99
CA SER A 166 -8.80 -5.65 -6.33
C SER A 166 -9.45 -4.92 -7.51
N PHE A 167 -9.87 -5.66 -8.56
CA PHE A 167 -10.58 -5.07 -9.70
C PHE A 167 -12.00 -4.58 -9.33
N LEU A 168 -12.72 -5.33 -8.50
CA LEU A 168 -14.05 -4.93 -8.03
C LEU A 168 -13.95 -3.66 -7.16
N THR A 169 -12.97 -3.59 -6.28
CA THR A 169 -12.68 -2.39 -5.47
C THR A 169 -12.34 -1.20 -6.35
N ALA A 170 -11.50 -1.37 -7.36
CA ALA A 170 -11.17 -0.30 -8.30
C ALA A 170 -12.41 0.20 -9.06
N ALA A 171 -13.27 -0.71 -9.52
CA ALA A 171 -14.51 -0.37 -10.21
C ALA A 171 -15.48 0.39 -9.29
N GLU A 172 -15.60 -0.04 -8.02
CA GLU A 172 -16.42 0.64 -7.02
C GLU A 172 -15.89 2.06 -6.74
N LEU A 173 -14.57 2.22 -6.53
CA LEU A 173 -13.93 3.52 -6.33
C LEU A 173 -14.10 4.45 -7.53
N ALA A 174 -14.04 3.91 -8.76
CA ALA A 174 -14.39 4.67 -9.97
C ALA A 174 -15.83 5.16 -9.94
N GLY A 175 -16.77 4.34 -9.45
CA GLY A 175 -18.17 4.71 -9.27
C GLY A 175 -18.37 5.86 -8.28
N TYR A 176 -17.52 5.98 -7.25
CA TYR A 176 -17.48 7.12 -6.33
C TYR A 176 -16.75 8.35 -6.89
N GLY A 177 -16.26 8.28 -8.12
CA GLY A 177 -15.65 9.40 -8.84
C GLY A 177 -14.16 9.55 -8.64
N ALA A 178 -13.44 8.48 -8.26
CA ALA A 178 -11.97 8.51 -8.18
C ALA A 178 -11.34 8.90 -9.53
N ASP A 179 -10.26 9.69 -9.48
CA ASP A 179 -9.48 10.09 -10.67
C ASP A 179 -8.57 8.93 -11.13
N ILE A 180 -9.18 7.89 -11.70
CA ILE A 180 -8.50 6.66 -12.12
C ILE A 180 -7.33 6.95 -13.04
N ALA A 181 -7.54 7.76 -14.08
CA ALA A 181 -6.52 8.05 -15.09
C ALA A 181 -5.38 8.92 -14.52
N GLY A 182 -5.73 9.97 -13.76
CA GLY A 182 -4.75 10.88 -13.19
C GLY A 182 -3.90 10.23 -12.11
N ILE A 183 -4.50 9.46 -11.20
CA ILE A 183 -3.79 8.75 -10.14
C ILE A 183 -2.92 7.65 -10.74
N GLY A 184 -3.45 6.82 -11.64
CA GLY A 184 -2.68 5.78 -12.32
C GLY A 184 -1.46 6.36 -13.06
N ARG A 185 -1.66 7.46 -13.80
CA ARG A 185 -0.57 8.13 -14.53
C ARG A 185 0.50 8.69 -13.59
N ARG A 186 0.12 9.32 -12.47
CA ARG A 186 1.07 9.86 -11.48
C ARG A 186 1.94 8.76 -10.88
N ASN A 187 1.34 7.65 -10.52
CA ASN A 187 2.06 6.54 -9.87
C ASN A 187 2.91 5.72 -10.85
N MET A 188 2.51 5.60 -12.12
CA MET A 188 3.23 4.78 -13.09
C MET A 188 4.25 5.53 -13.93
N PHE A 189 3.93 6.74 -14.36
CA PHE A 189 4.69 7.40 -15.43
C PHE A 189 5.46 8.63 -14.95
N ILE A 190 5.06 9.26 -13.85
CA ILE A 190 5.77 10.42 -13.32
C ILE A 190 6.85 9.95 -12.36
N LYS A 191 8.09 10.12 -12.78
CA LYS A 191 9.28 9.81 -11.96
C LYS A 191 9.84 11.08 -11.34
N SER A 192 10.25 11.00 -10.07
CA SER A 192 10.97 12.10 -9.44
C SER A 192 12.31 12.36 -10.15
N LYS A 193 12.81 13.60 -10.10
CA LYS A 193 14.14 13.94 -10.64
C LYS A 193 15.24 13.04 -10.05
N ARG A 194 15.16 12.69 -8.76
CA ARG A 194 16.08 11.78 -8.08
C ARG A 194 16.05 10.37 -8.68
N ARG A 195 14.84 9.85 -8.95
CA ARG A 195 14.65 8.52 -9.57
C ARG A 195 15.20 8.52 -10.99
N ILE A 196 14.94 9.55 -11.78
CA ILE A 196 15.50 9.70 -13.14
C ILE A 196 17.03 9.68 -13.09
N ALA A 197 17.64 10.49 -12.20
CA ALA A 197 19.09 10.54 -12.05
C ALA A 197 19.68 9.18 -11.63
N LEU A 198 19.04 8.47 -10.70
CA LEU A 198 19.45 7.14 -10.27
C LEU A 198 19.36 6.13 -11.42
N GLU A 199 18.26 6.13 -12.18
CA GLU A 199 18.08 5.25 -13.34
C GLU A 199 19.16 5.50 -14.42
N GLU A 200 19.55 6.76 -14.64
CA GLU A 200 20.65 7.10 -15.56
C GLU A 200 22.02 6.57 -15.07
N LEU A 201 22.29 6.65 -13.77
CA LEU A 201 23.51 6.07 -13.19
C LEU A 201 23.50 4.54 -13.29
N LEU A 202 22.38 3.91 -13.00
CA LEU A 202 22.22 2.46 -13.11
C LEU A 202 22.35 1.98 -14.55
N LYS A 203 21.76 2.65 -15.53
CA LYS A 203 21.93 2.31 -16.95
C LYS A 203 23.39 2.31 -17.37
N LYS A 204 24.21 3.25 -16.90
CA LYS A 204 25.65 3.28 -17.19
C LYS A 204 26.39 2.08 -16.60
N SER A 205 26.03 1.63 -15.39
CA SER A 205 26.62 0.44 -14.76
C SER A 205 26.11 -0.87 -15.38
N PHE A 206 24.83 -0.95 -15.77
CA PHE A 206 24.24 -2.13 -16.42
C PHE A 206 24.78 -2.38 -17.82
N HIS A 207 25.16 -1.36 -18.57
CA HIS A 207 25.68 -1.52 -19.92
C HIS A 207 26.96 -2.38 -19.94
N PHE A 208 27.77 -2.30 -18.90
CA PHE A 208 28.98 -3.14 -18.77
C PHE A 208 28.64 -4.59 -18.42
N SER A 209 27.69 -4.85 -17.55
CA SER A 209 27.31 -6.20 -17.10
C SER A 209 26.55 -6.98 -18.17
N VAL A 210 25.64 -6.37 -18.90
CA VAL A 210 24.90 -7.02 -20.00
C VAL A 210 25.82 -7.39 -21.16
N TYR A 211 26.78 -6.51 -21.49
CA TYR A 211 27.75 -6.78 -22.55
C TYR A 211 28.68 -7.95 -22.18
N THR A 212 29.09 -8.05 -20.92
CA THR A 212 29.92 -9.16 -20.42
C THR A 212 29.12 -10.47 -20.38
N ALA A 213 27.86 -10.44 -19.92
CA ALA A 213 26.99 -11.61 -19.92
C ALA A 213 26.65 -12.12 -21.33
N ALA A 214 26.41 -11.22 -22.27
CA ALA A 214 26.15 -11.57 -23.67
C ALA A 214 27.39 -12.21 -24.35
N LYS A 215 28.61 -11.72 -24.07
CA LYS A 215 29.84 -12.36 -24.54
C LYS A 215 30.04 -13.76 -23.95
N THR A 216 29.78 -13.92 -22.65
CA THR A 216 29.90 -15.22 -21.96
C THR A 216 28.85 -16.22 -22.46
N ALA A 217 27.60 -15.78 -22.70
CA ALA A 217 26.56 -16.62 -23.29
C ALA A 217 26.90 -17.04 -24.72
N ARG A 218 27.40 -16.13 -25.57
CA ARG A 218 27.85 -16.47 -26.94
C ARG A 218 29.01 -17.46 -26.94
N ALA A 219 29.99 -17.32 -26.06
CA ALA A 219 31.10 -18.26 -25.94
C ALA A 219 30.63 -19.66 -25.49
N ARG A 220 29.64 -19.75 -24.60
CA ARG A 220 29.05 -21.03 -24.17
C ARG A 220 28.21 -21.68 -25.25
N THR A 221 27.51 -20.95 -26.09
CA THR A 221 26.71 -21.47 -27.20
C THR A 221 27.62 -21.98 -28.30
N PHE A 222 28.75 -21.31 -28.59
CA PHE A 222 29.70 -21.76 -29.61
C PHE A 222 30.42 -23.05 -29.23
N ASN A 223 30.70 -23.28 -27.94
CA ASN A 223 31.32 -24.55 -27.49
C ASN A 223 30.33 -25.73 -27.38
N ARG A 224 29.00 -25.51 -27.43
CA ARG A 224 28.01 -26.59 -27.42
C ARG A 224 27.67 -27.14 -28.81
N THR A 225 27.91 -26.40 -29.88
CA THR A 225 27.58 -26.80 -31.24
C THR A 225 28.67 -27.61 -31.94
N CYS A 226 29.83 -27.87 -31.27
CA CYS A 226 30.91 -28.64 -31.85
C CYS A 226 31.04 -30.09 -31.32
N THR A 227 30.09 -30.62 -30.54
CA THR A 227 30.23 -31.96 -29.94
C THR A 227 29.00 -32.86 -30.07
N ASP A 228 28.03 -32.58 -30.94
CA ASP A 228 26.92 -33.54 -31.18
C ASP A 228 26.93 -34.06 -32.60
N SER A 229 27.40 -35.30 -32.70
CA SER A 229 27.35 -36.19 -33.82
C SER A 229 25.90 -36.54 -34.20
N GLU A 230 25.69 -36.70 -35.51
CA GLU A 230 24.45 -37.01 -36.22
C GLU A 230 23.64 -38.19 -35.64
N PRO A 231 22.31 -38.13 -35.63
CA PRO A 231 21.49 -39.34 -35.54
C PRO A 231 21.27 -39.91 -36.97
N GLN A 232 21.72 -41.14 -37.19
CA GLN A 232 21.35 -41.94 -38.34
C GLN A 232 19.86 -42.28 -38.32
N PHE A 233 19.14 -41.88 -39.36
CA PHE A 233 17.85 -42.46 -39.69
C PHE A 233 18.07 -43.69 -40.58
N SER A 234 17.65 -44.88 -40.12
CA SER A 234 17.46 -46.07 -40.93
C SER A 234 15.97 -46.38 -41.02
N THR A 235 15.50 -46.44 -42.30
CA THR A 235 14.32 -47.07 -42.86
C THR A 235 13.10 -47.34 -42.03
#